data_b30fb90348c8a85d3c8855d406fa7c39
#
_entry.id   b30fb90348c8a85d3c8855d406fa7c39
#
_cell.length_a   1.000
_cell.length_b   1.000
_cell.length_c   1.000
_cell.angle_alpha   90.00
_cell.angle_beta   90.00
_cell.angle_gamma   90.00
#
_symmetry.space_group_name_H-M   'P 1'
#
loop_
_entity.id
_entity.type
_entity.pdbx_description
1 polymer ?
#
loop_
_entity_poly.entity_id
_entity_poly.type
_entity_poly.pdbx_seq_one_letter_code
_entity_poly.pdbx_strand_id
1 'polypeptide(L)'
;GTKVVEPDRTGMVVNRGNHDGVVAPGLEGPIRTADQFNPETGEWTEMATGHRARTYLNTSVLMEDGGVMVAGHSPINTAYLTFVDLQDFGLAPYDGRDPSFEIYTPPYAMRDDRPKIRSAPSNLTIGDRFNIKVDQVDQIDKALLIRRTVMTHVIDGDQRAIELVMERGPGNKLT
;
A
#
# COMPACT_ATOMS: atom_id res chain seq x y z
N GLY A 1 11.52 0.22 1.39
CA GLY A 1 10.25 0.35 0.68
C GLY A 1 9.07 -0.12 1.52
N THR A 2 7.90 0.34 1.18
CA THR A 2 6.65 -0.10 1.80
C THR A 2 5.88 -1.00 0.85
N LYS A 3 5.12 -1.95 1.41
CA LYS A 3 4.35 -2.94 0.64
C LYS A 3 2.87 -2.83 0.97
N VAL A 4 2.03 -2.90 -0.06
CA VAL A 4 0.57 -2.92 0.07
C VAL A 4 0.02 -4.15 -0.66
N VAL A 5 -0.92 -4.87 -0.03
CA VAL A 5 -1.71 -5.90 -0.71
C VAL A 5 -2.93 -5.22 -1.35
N GLU A 6 -3.11 -5.44 -2.63
CA GLU A 6 -4.14 -4.80 -3.45
C GLU A 6 -5.40 -5.67 -3.59
N PRO A 7 -6.54 -5.07 -3.94
CA PRO A 7 -7.82 -5.78 -4.06
C PRO A 7 -7.84 -6.89 -5.13
N ASP A 8 -6.98 -6.81 -6.13
CA ASP A 8 -6.80 -7.85 -7.17
C ASP A 8 -5.83 -8.96 -6.74
N ARG A 9 -5.39 -8.95 -5.46
CA ARG A 9 -4.43 -9.87 -4.84
C ARG A 9 -2.98 -9.65 -5.25
N THR A 10 -2.69 -8.67 -6.08
CA THR A 10 -1.30 -8.27 -6.33
C THR A 10 -0.71 -7.57 -5.10
N GLY A 11 0.58 -7.42 -5.10
CA GLY A 11 1.29 -6.68 -4.04
C GLY A 11 2.10 -5.55 -4.65
N MET A 12 1.88 -4.32 -4.21
CA MET A 12 2.64 -3.18 -4.67
C MET A 12 3.75 -2.82 -3.69
N VAL A 13 4.94 -2.58 -4.21
CA VAL A 13 6.08 -2.04 -3.46
C VAL A 13 6.37 -0.64 -3.97
N VAL A 14 6.42 0.32 -3.06
CA VAL A 14 6.66 1.73 -3.40
C VAL A 14 7.76 2.31 -2.53
N ASN A 15 8.39 3.35 -3.03
CA ASN A 15 9.29 4.23 -2.28
C ASN A 15 10.38 3.49 -1.50
N ARG A 16 11.46 3.21 -2.14
CA ARG A 16 12.61 2.52 -1.56
C ARG A 16 13.90 3.25 -1.89
N GLY A 17 14.94 2.93 -1.18
CA GLY A 17 16.32 3.30 -1.51
C GLY A 17 17.09 2.10 -2.05
N ASN A 18 18.09 2.32 -2.83
CA ASN A 18 19.02 1.30 -3.31
C ASN A 18 20.12 0.97 -2.29
N HIS A 19 20.23 1.76 -1.23
CA HIS A 19 21.14 1.55 -0.11
C HIS A 19 20.42 1.66 1.22
N ASP A 20 20.98 1.03 2.25
CA ASP A 20 20.50 1.15 3.61
C ASP A 20 20.90 2.52 4.19
N GLY A 21 19.90 3.37 4.43
CA GLY A 21 20.13 4.69 4.98
C GLY A 21 20.63 4.70 6.42
N VAL A 22 20.52 3.59 7.16
CA VAL A 22 21.10 3.46 8.50
C VAL A 22 22.63 3.31 8.41
N VAL A 23 23.10 2.56 7.41
CA VAL A 23 24.53 2.31 7.19
C VAL A 23 25.18 3.45 6.41
N ALA A 24 24.45 4.07 5.50
CA ALA A 24 24.97 5.13 4.62
C ALA A 24 23.95 6.28 4.51
N PRO A 25 23.75 7.07 5.56
CA PRO A 25 22.82 8.20 5.57
C PRO A 25 23.14 9.19 4.43
N GLY A 26 22.11 9.60 3.70
CA GLY A 26 22.23 10.51 2.58
C GLY A 26 22.69 9.87 1.26
N LEU A 27 23.00 8.57 1.26
CA LEU A 27 23.38 7.82 0.05
C LEU A 27 22.28 6.84 -0.42
N GLU A 28 21.10 6.95 0.13
CA GLU A 28 19.99 6.01 -0.12
C GLU A 28 19.45 6.08 -1.54
N GLY A 29 20.01 6.60 -2.49
CA GLY A 29 19.55 6.71 -3.87
C GLY A 29 18.07 6.35 -4.06
N PRO A 30 17.14 7.30 -4.12
CA PRO A 30 15.70 7.00 -4.05
C PRO A 30 15.24 6.28 -5.30
N ILE A 31 14.58 5.15 -5.12
CA ILE A 31 13.83 4.46 -6.17
C ILE A 31 12.38 4.89 -6.04
N ARG A 32 11.93 5.72 -6.97
CA ARG A 32 10.58 6.30 -6.97
C ARG A 32 9.57 5.48 -7.75
N THR A 33 10.06 4.60 -8.60
CA THR A 33 9.19 3.70 -9.37
C THR A 33 8.50 2.71 -8.44
N ALA A 34 7.20 2.55 -8.63
CA ALA A 34 6.45 1.48 -7.99
C ALA A 34 6.66 0.18 -8.76
N ASP A 35 6.68 -0.96 -8.05
CA ASP A 35 6.68 -2.29 -8.66
C ASP A 35 5.50 -3.08 -8.13
N GLN A 36 4.79 -3.75 -9.02
CA GLN A 36 3.68 -4.64 -8.70
C GLN A 36 4.12 -6.09 -8.87
N PHE A 37 3.85 -6.89 -7.84
CA PHE A 37 4.08 -8.33 -7.84
C PHE A 37 2.79 -9.09 -8.04
N ASN A 38 2.75 -9.98 -9.02
CA ASN A 38 1.65 -10.91 -9.20
C ASN A 38 2.01 -12.27 -8.55
N PRO A 39 1.34 -12.68 -7.47
CA PRO A 39 1.66 -13.93 -6.77
C PRO A 39 1.22 -15.18 -7.55
N GLU A 40 0.32 -15.06 -8.52
CA GLU A 40 -0.13 -16.19 -9.34
C GLU A 40 0.89 -16.55 -10.42
N THR A 41 1.57 -15.55 -10.99
CA THR A 41 2.58 -15.76 -12.03
C THR A 41 4.01 -15.70 -11.51
N GLY A 42 4.22 -15.09 -10.34
CA GLY A 42 5.54 -14.79 -9.78
C GLY A 42 6.25 -13.62 -10.46
N GLU A 43 5.57 -12.87 -11.29
CA GLU A 43 6.14 -11.79 -12.09
C GLU A 43 6.08 -10.44 -11.38
N TRP A 44 7.09 -9.61 -11.66
CA TRP A 44 7.14 -8.21 -11.28
C TRP A 44 6.90 -7.32 -12.49
N THR A 45 6.08 -6.30 -12.30
CA THR A 45 5.81 -5.27 -13.32
C THR A 45 6.17 -3.91 -12.79
N GLU A 46 7.01 -3.19 -13.52
CA GLU A 46 7.31 -1.80 -13.23
C GLU A 46 6.09 -0.92 -13.53
N MET A 47 5.75 -0.07 -12.58
CA MET A 47 4.58 0.80 -12.61
C MET A 47 5.00 2.28 -12.70
N ALA A 48 4.09 3.19 -12.42
CA ALA A 48 4.36 4.62 -12.49
C ALA A 48 5.41 5.07 -11.46
N THR A 49 6.16 6.10 -11.84
CA THR A 49 7.17 6.74 -10.99
C THR A 49 6.55 7.86 -10.17
N GLY A 50 6.73 7.82 -8.86
CA GLY A 50 6.33 8.89 -7.95
C GLY A 50 7.10 10.20 -8.17
N HIS A 51 6.50 11.31 -7.82
CA HIS A 51 7.10 12.64 -7.98
C HIS A 51 8.15 12.95 -6.90
N ARG A 52 8.00 12.35 -5.73
CA ARG A 52 8.84 12.62 -4.57
C ARG A 52 9.71 11.43 -4.17
N ALA A 53 10.92 11.72 -3.74
CA ALA A 53 11.77 10.73 -3.10
C ALA A 53 11.25 10.45 -1.68
N ARG A 54 11.04 9.18 -1.34
CA ARG A 54 10.56 8.74 -0.02
C ARG A 54 11.29 7.47 0.36
N THR A 55 12.41 7.62 1.07
CA THR A 55 13.31 6.50 1.36
C THR A 55 13.08 5.90 2.74
N TYR A 56 13.16 6.70 3.80
CA TYR A 56 13.11 6.24 5.17
C TYR A 56 11.86 6.75 5.90
N LEU A 57 11.28 5.92 6.77
CA LEU A 57 10.03 6.21 7.50
C LEU A 57 8.89 6.65 6.58
N ASN A 58 8.83 6.09 5.40
CA ASN A 58 7.68 6.26 4.53
C ASN A 58 6.57 5.26 4.89
N THR A 59 5.38 5.55 4.44
CA THR A 59 4.20 4.69 4.62
C THR A 59 3.39 4.60 3.34
N SER A 60 2.66 3.52 3.19
CA SER A 60 1.65 3.37 2.14
C SER A 60 0.38 2.74 2.72
N VAL A 61 -0.77 3.24 2.30
CA VAL A 61 -2.07 2.80 2.82
C VAL A 61 -3.03 2.58 1.66
N LEU A 62 -3.65 1.40 1.61
CA LEU A 62 -4.75 1.13 0.69
C LEU A 62 -5.98 1.94 1.11
N MET A 63 -6.51 2.72 0.18
CA MET A 63 -7.70 3.54 0.38
C MET A 63 -8.98 2.78 0.00
N GLU A 64 -10.13 3.31 0.41
CA GLU A 64 -11.43 2.67 0.15
C GLU A 64 -11.80 2.61 -1.33
N ASP A 65 -11.34 3.57 -2.10
CA ASP A 65 -11.54 3.63 -3.55
C ASP A 65 -10.61 2.71 -4.35
N GLY A 66 -9.66 2.05 -3.65
CA GLY A 66 -8.65 1.19 -4.25
C GLY A 66 -7.36 1.92 -4.63
N GLY A 67 -7.27 3.23 -4.40
CA GLY A 67 -6.03 3.98 -4.52
C GLY A 67 -5.05 3.65 -3.40
N VAL A 68 -3.79 3.95 -3.58
CA VAL A 68 -2.76 3.79 -2.56
C VAL A 68 -2.17 5.15 -2.21
N MET A 69 -2.45 5.61 -1.00
CA MET A 69 -1.80 6.80 -0.47
C MET A 69 -0.38 6.47 -0.04
N VAL A 70 0.56 7.28 -0.47
CA VAL A 70 1.99 7.15 -0.15
C VAL A 70 2.47 8.44 0.48
N ALA A 71 3.06 8.35 1.66
CA ALA A 71 3.43 9.52 2.45
C ALA A 71 4.71 9.28 3.25
N GLY A 72 5.17 10.31 3.93
CA GLY A 72 6.32 10.26 4.81
C GLY A 72 7.63 10.24 4.04
N HIS A 73 8.57 10.81 4.61
CA HIS A 73 9.99 10.74 4.34
C HIS A 73 10.67 11.46 5.49
N SER A 74 11.48 10.75 6.21
CA SER A 74 12.34 11.34 7.22
C SER A 74 13.75 10.90 6.91
N PRO A 75 14.62 11.80 6.47
CA PRO A 75 16.02 11.47 6.35
C PRO A 75 16.52 10.94 7.69
N ILE A 76 17.34 9.94 7.66
CA ILE A 76 18.00 9.48 8.87
C ILE A 76 18.85 10.62 9.40
N ASN A 77 18.62 10.94 10.64
CA ASN A 77 19.29 12.03 11.30
C ASN A 77 20.13 11.51 12.46
N THR A 78 20.81 12.44 13.09
CA THR A 78 21.64 12.20 14.29
C THR A 78 20.91 11.50 15.45
N ALA A 79 19.60 11.33 15.42
CA ALA A 79 18.89 10.60 16.48
C ALA A 79 19.28 9.11 16.56
N TYR A 80 19.68 8.52 15.43
CA TYR A 80 20.23 7.16 15.39
C TYR A 80 21.76 7.13 15.55
N LEU A 81 22.40 8.27 15.30
CA LEU A 81 23.85 8.44 15.34
C LEU A 81 24.19 9.61 16.27
N THR A 82 23.73 9.54 17.51
CA THR A 82 23.87 10.63 18.51
C THR A 82 25.32 11.05 18.78
N PHE A 83 26.27 10.29 18.31
CA PHE A 83 27.71 10.54 18.44
C PHE A 83 28.36 11.03 17.14
N VAL A 84 27.57 11.21 16.06
CA VAL A 84 28.09 11.67 14.75
C VAL A 84 27.29 12.90 14.34
N ASP A 85 27.99 13.99 14.11
CA ASP A 85 27.40 15.16 13.47
C ASP A 85 27.37 14.93 11.95
N LEU A 86 26.17 14.82 11.39
CA LEU A 86 26.00 14.61 9.94
C LEU A 86 26.47 15.81 9.12
N GLN A 87 26.55 17.00 9.70
CA GLN A 87 27.11 18.20 9.05
C GLN A 87 28.58 18.03 8.71
N ASP A 88 29.33 17.29 9.54
CA ASP A 88 30.72 16.98 9.28
C ASP A 88 30.92 16.14 8.00
N PHE A 89 29.85 15.48 7.55
CA PHE A 89 29.82 14.73 6.31
C PHE A 89 29.14 15.48 5.15
N GLY A 90 28.83 16.76 5.33
CA GLY A 90 28.12 17.56 4.32
C GLY A 90 26.67 17.19 4.11
N LEU A 91 26.07 16.47 5.07
CA LEU A 91 24.67 16.06 5.02
C LEU A 91 23.80 17.08 5.75
N ALA A 92 22.72 17.54 5.10
CA ALA A 92 21.83 18.52 5.69
C ALA A 92 21.03 17.91 6.86
N PRO A 93 21.05 18.52 8.03
CA PRO A 93 20.23 18.09 9.13
C PRO A 93 18.76 18.47 8.87
N TYR A 94 17.84 17.54 9.03
CA TYR A 94 16.39 17.71 9.21
C TYR A 94 15.55 18.40 8.12
N ASP A 95 16.11 19.17 7.22
CA ASP A 95 15.36 19.97 6.25
C ASP A 95 14.70 19.14 5.13
N GLY A 96 14.97 17.85 5.13
CA GLY A 96 14.46 16.92 4.12
C GLY A 96 13.16 16.21 4.47
N ARG A 97 12.48 16.55 5.58
CA ARG A 97 11.16 15.99 5.88
C ARG A 97 10.14 16.47 4.87
N ASP A 98 9.51 15.54 4.20
CA ASP A 98 8.46 15.86 3.24
C ASP A 98 7.08 15.53 3.86
N PRO A 99 6.28 16.55 4.22
CA PRO A 99 4.95 16.37 4.79
C PRO A 99 3.90 16.08 3.72
N SER A 100 4.27 16.09 2.45
CA SER A 100 3.34 15.82 1.36
C SER A 100 2.97 14.34 1.28
N PHE A 101 1.91 14.06 0.55
CA PHE A 101 1.54 12.71 0.16
C PHE A 101 1.21 12.67 -1.34
N GLU A 102 1.24 11.48 -1.89
CA GLU A 102 0.84 11.18 -3.26
C GLU A 102 -0.21 10.08 -3.21
N ILE A 103 -1.12 10.09 -4.16
CA ILE A 103 -2.07 8.99 -4.37
C ILE A 103 -1.69 8.31 -5.67
N TYR A 104 -1.31 7.05 -5.54
CA TYR A 104 -1.13 6.17 -6.67
C TYR A 104 -2.46 5.52 -7.01
N THR A 105 -2.85 5.58 -8.28
CA THR A 105 -4.07 4.94 -8.78
C THR A 105 -3.69 3.70 -9.60
N PRO A 106 -3.82 2.49 -9.05
CA PRO A 106 -3.51 1.26 -9.76
C PRO A 106 -4.41 1.05 -10.99
N PRO A 107 -3.99 0.25 -11.98
CA PRO A 107 -4.77 0.01 -13.19
C PRO A 107 -6.19 -0.48 -12.93
N TYR A 108 -6.40 -1.37 -11.96
CA TYR A 108 -7.74 -1.83 -11.59
C TYR A 108 -8.64 -0.68 -11.07
N ALA A 109 -8.06 0.32 -10.43
CA ALA A 109 -8.80 1.46 -9.89
C ALA A 109 -9.20 2.48 -10.96
N MET A 110 -8.57 2.44 -12.13
CA MET A 110 -8.89 3.30 -13.29
C MET A 110 -10.04 2.76 -14.15
N ARG A 111 -10.52 1.54 -13.88
CA ARG A 111 -11.60 0.94 -14.66
C ARG A 111 -12.94 1.56 -14.32
N ASP A 112 -13.70 1.96 -15.33
CA ASP A 112 -15.05 2.53 -15.16
C ASP A 112 -16.11 1.47 -14.86
N ASP A 113 -15.85 0.21 -15.23
CA ASP A 113 -16.75 -0.93 -15.07
C ASP A 113 -16.60 -1.66 -13.72
N ARG A 114 -15.93 -1.05 -12.75
CA ARG A 114 -15.73 -1.65 -11.43
C ARG A 114 -17.07 -1.87 -10.71
N PRO A 115 -17.29 -3.08 -10.16
CA PRO A 115 -18.46 -3.34 -9.30
C PRO A 115 -18.47 -2.41 -8.09
N LYS A 116 -19.64 -1.95 -7.70
CA LYS A 116 -19.80 -1.08 -6.52
C LYS A 116 -20.55 -1.83 -5.43
N ILE A 117 -19.98 -1.83 -4.23
CA ILE A 117 -20.69 -2.30 -3.04
C ILE A 117 -21.74 -1.25 -2.68
N ARG A 118 -23.01 -1.62 -2.71
CA ARG A 118 -24.15 -0.75 -2.38
C ARG A 118 -24.50 -0.79 -0.91
N SER A 119 -24.29 -1.95 -0.30
CA SER A 119 -24.51 -2.12 1.13
C SER A 119 -23.73 -3.33 1.63
N ALA A 120 -23.13 -3.18 2.79
CA ALA A 120 -22.45 -4.24 3.53
C ALA A 120 -22.66 -4.01 5.03
N PRO A 121 -22.58 -5.04 5.88
CA PRO A 121 -22.61 -4.86 7.32
C PRO A 121 -21.36 -4.11 7.78
N SER A 122 -21.53 -3.28 8.80
CA SER A 122 -20.42 -2.53 9.43
C SER A 122 -19.64 -3.35 10.46
N ASN A 123 -20.26 -4.41 10.99
CA ASN A 123 -19.64 -5.29 11.98
C ASN A 123 -19.81 -6.74 11.54
N LEU A 124 -18.75 -7.51 11.68
CA LEU A 124 -18.71 -8.92 11.35
C LEU A 124 -18.09 -9.71 12.52
N THR A 125 -18.65 -10.88 12.78
CA THR A 125 -18.08 -11.85 13.72
C THR A 125 -17.50 -13.02 12.95
N ILE A 126 -16.40 -13.58 13.44
CA ILE A 126 -15.77 -14.75 12.80
C ILE A 126 -16.78 -15.91 12.79
N GLY A 127 -16.99 -16.48 11.61
CA GLY A 127 -17.93 -17.57 11.39
C GLY A 127 -19.32 -17.13 10.95
N ASP A 128 -19.64 -15.84 10.96
CA ASP A 128 -20.92 -15.35 10.49
C ASP A 128 -21.05 -15.45 8.96
N ARG A 129 -22.27 -15.76 8.52
CA ARG A 129 -22.72 -15.51 7.15
C ARG A 129 -23.34 -14.13 7.07
N PHE A 130 -22.96 -13.36 6.07
CA PHE A 130 -23.48 -12.02 5.87
C PHE A 130 -23.82 -11.73 4.41
N ASN A 131 -24.57 -10.68 4.19
CA ASN A 131 -25.00 -10.30 2.86
C ASN A 131 -24.39 -8.96 2.47
N ILE A 132 -23.93 -8.87 1.24
CA ILE A 132 -23.57 -7.61 0.58
C ILE A 132 -24.42 -7.41 -0.66
N LYS A 133 -24.81 -6.19 -0.93
CA LYS A 133 -25.41 -5.80 -2.21
C LYS A 133 -24.34 -5.16 -3.08
N VAL A 134 -24.25 -5.60 -4.31
CA VAL A 134 -23.28 -5.12 -5.29
C VAL A 134 -23.96 -4.80 -6.61
N ASP A 135 -23.36 -3.94 -7.40
CA ASP A 135 -23.73 -3.85 -8.80
C ASP A 135 -23.08 -5.01 -9.57
N GLN A 136 -23.71 -5.44 -10.65
CA GLN A 136 -23.10 -6.40 -11.58
C GLN A 136 -22.68 -7.71 -10.89
N VAL A 137 -23.55 -8.28 -10.06
CA VAL A 137 -23.25 -9.49 -9.27
C VAL A 137 -22.73 -10.66 -10.10
N ASP A 138 -23.14 -10.77 -11.36
CA ASP A 138 -22.71 -11.83 -12.29
C ASP A 138 -21.26 -11.70 -12.74
N GLN A 139 -20.67 -10.52 -12.58
CA GLN A 139 -19.27 -10.23 -12.92
C GLN A 139 -18.31 -10.36 -11.73
N ILE A 140 -18.84 -10.71 -10.56
CA ILE A 140 -18.02 -10.86 -9.35
C ILE A 140 -17.53 -12.30 -9.27
N ASP A 141 -16.24 -12.52 -9.44
CA ASP A 141 -15.64 -13.84 -9.32
C ASP A 141 -15.15 -14.15 -7.90
N LYS A 142 -14.74 -13.11 -7.17
CA LYS A 142 -14.17 -13.27 -5.82
C LYS A 142 -14.59 -12.11 -4.93
N ALA A 143 -14.70 -12.38 -3.64
CA ALA A 143 -14.83 -11.37 -2.59
C ALA A 143 -13.66 -11.51 -1.62
N LEU A 144 -13.03 -10.40 -1.28
CA LEU A 144 -11.91 -10.36 -0.36
C LEU A 144 -12.24 -9.47 0.84
N LEU A 145 -11.89 -9.94 2.02
CA LEU A 145 -11.82 -9.11 3.22
C LEU A 145 -10.37 -8.67 3.41
N ILE A 146 -10.12 -7.39 3.20
CA ILE A 146 -8.78 -6.82 3.29
C ILE A 146 -8.66 -6.04 4.60
N ARG A 147 -7.65 -6.39 5.39
CA ARG A 147 -7.27 -5.57 6.53
C ARG A 147 -6.36 -4.44 6.06
N ARG A 148 -6.71 -3.20 6.43
CA ARG A 148 -5.87 -2.04 6.13
C ARG A 148 -4.51 -2.15 6.82
N THR A 149 -3.55 -1.57 6.18
CA THR A 149 -2.16 -1.48 6.63
C THR A 149 -2.06 -0.78 7.98
N VAL A 150 -1.33 -1.38 8.90
CA VAL A 150 -0.84 -0.70 10.11
C VAL A 150 0.68 -0.81 10.06
N MET A 151 1.30 0.23 9.55
CA MET A 151 2.72 0.20 9.26
C MET A 151 3.55 0.88 10.35
N THR A 152 4.63 0.22 10.73
CA THR A 152 5.70 0.81 11.54
C THR A 152 7.06 0.27 11.07
N HIS A 153 8.06 1.14 10.98
CA HIS A 153 9.42 0.75 10.62
C HIS A 153 9.52 -0.09 9.35
N VAL A 154 8.71 0.26 8.31
CA VAL A 154 8.64 -0.47 7.03
C VAL A 154 8.01 -1.86 7.14
N ILE A 155 7.53 -2.24 8.31
CA ILE A 155 6.92 -3.55 8.55
C ILE A 155 5.43 -3.38 8.79
N ASP A 156 4.62 -4.04 7.97
CA ASP A 156 3.23 -4.31 8.25
C ASP A 156 3.07 -5.80 8.56
N GLY A 157 3.08 -6.13 9.82
CA GLY A 157 2.99 -7.50 10.29
C GLY A 157 1.58 -8.09 10.24
N ASP A 158 0.57 -7.30 9.90
CA ASP A 158 -0.83 -7.71 10.06
C ASP A 158 -1.69 -7.47 8.81
N GLN A 159 -1.08 -7.05 7.72
CA GLN A 159 -1.78 -6.93 6.44
C GLN A 159 -2.19 -8.30 5.92
N ARG A 160 -3.45 -8.43 5.55
CA ARG A 160 -3.99 -9.68 5.00
C ARG A 160 -5.17 -9.43 4.09
N ALA A 161 -5.31 -10.31 3.11
CA ALA A 161 -6.48 -10.42 2.25
C ALA A 161 -7.01 -11.84 2.37
N ILE A 162 -8.24 -11.97 2.87
CA ILE A 162 -8.91 -13.25 3.09
C ILE A 162 -9.95 -13.42 2.01
N GLU A 163 -9.84 -14.48 1.22
CA GLU A 163 -10.87 -14.83 0.25
C GLU A 163 -12.07 -15.41 0.98
N LEU A 164 -13.23 -14.85 0.67
CA LEU A 164 -14.51 -15.25 1.27
C LEU A 164 -15.19 -16.27 0.38
N VAL A 165 -15.78 -17.30 0.99
CA VAL A 165 -16.72 -18.19 0.29
C VAL A 165 -17.95 -17.38 -0.06
N MET A 166 -18.35 -17.44 -1.33
CA MET A 166 -19.35 -16.53 -1.89
C MET A 166 -20.43 -17.30 -2.63
N GLU A 167 -21.68 -16.98 -2.35
CA GLU A 167 -22.86 -17.48 -3.06
C GLU A 167 -23.61 -16.30 -3.70
N ARG A 168 -23.96 -16.42 -5.00
CA ARG A 168 -24.78 -15.42 -5.67
C ARG A 168 -26.25 -15.65 -5.38
N GLY A 169 -26.94 -14.61 -4.94
CA GLY A 169 -28.36 -14.62 -4.66
C GLY A 169 -29.17 -13.65 -5.54
N PRO A 170 -30.49 -13.70 -5.48
CA PRO A 170 -31.34 -12.79 -6.26
C PRO A 170 -31.18 -11.33 -5.80
N GLY A 171 -31.42 -10.40 -6.72
CA GLY A 171 -31.41 -8.96 -6.42
C GLY A 171 -30.02 -8.37 -6.17
N ASN A 172 -29.04 -8.80 -6.95
CA ASN A 172 -27.65 -8.31 -6.85
C ASN A 172 -27.02 -8.51 -5.47
N LYS A 173 -27.28 -9.67 -4.88
CA LYS A 173 -26.85 -10.02 -3.54
C LYS A 173 -25.78 -11.11 -3.58
N LEU A 174 -24.76 -10.94 -2.76
CA LEU A 174 -23.77 -11.96 -2.41
C LEU A 174 -23.95 -12.33 -0.93
N THR A 175 -23.82 -13.61 -0.63
CA THR A 175 -23.87 -14.15 0.74
C THR A 175 -22.62 -14.94 1.00
#